data_d6a4a5284fad010e33651787d2618432
#
_entry.id   d6a4a5284fad010e33651787d2618432
#
_cell.length_a   1.000
_cell.length_b   1.000
_cell.length_c   1.000
_cell.angle_alpha   90.00
_cell.angle_beta   90.00
_cell.angle_gamma   90.00
#
_symmetry.space_group_name_H-M   'P 1'
#
loop_
_entity.id
_entity.type
_entity.pdbx_description
1 polymer ?
#
loop_
_entity_poly.entity_id
_entity_poly.type
_entity_poly.pdbx_seq_one_letter_code
_entity_poly.pdbx_strand_id
1 'polypeptide(L)'
;MKLGFFIMPVHPLTRPYAETLREDREAFVLADKLGYSEGYCGEHLTDLAENIPSSLMFCASLAGYTSQIKLGTAARLFKLPPRNEKQKANLQKFGNLHAAAA
;
A
#
# COMPACT_ATOMS: atom_id res chain seq x y z
N MET A 1 -2.26 -23.56 3.39
CA MET A 1 -1.69 -22.29 3.94
C MET A 1 -1.74 -21.24 2.84
N LYS A 2 -2.17 -20.02 3.15
CA LYS A 2 -2.11 -18.89 2.22
C LYS A 2 -0.97 -17.97 2.64
N LEU A 3 -0.15 -17.58 1.70
CA LEU A 3 0.97 -16.65 1.94
C LEU A 3 0.58 -15.26 1.47
N GLY A 4 0.84 -14.26 2.31
CA GLY A 4 0.76 -12.85 1.97
C GLY A 4 2.15 -12.26 1.75
N PHE A 5 2.24 -11.27 0.88
CA PHE A 5 3.44 -10.49 0.61
C PHE A 5 3.22 -9.05 1.10
N PHE A 6 4.20 -8.49 1.78
CA PHE A 6 4.15 -7.11 2.25
C PHE A 6 5.49 -6.42 2.01
N ILE A 7 5.45 -5.22 1.47
CA ILE A 7 6.64 -4.40 1.36
C ILE A 7 6.45 -3.02 2.00
N MET A 8 7.51 -2.56 2.67
CA MET A 8 7.77 -1.15 2.93
C MET A 8 8.85 -0.73 1.92
N PRO A 9 8.55 0.13 0.94
CA PRO A 9 9.47 0.44 -0.16
C PRO A 9 10.58 1.40 0.27
N VAL A 10 11.44 0.94 1.16
CA VAL A 10 12.55 1.73 1.73
C VAL A 10 13.80 1.53 0.88
N HIS A 11 14.32 2.61 0.31
CA HIS A 11 15.48 2.59 -0.57
C HIS A 11 16.53 3.64 -0.16
N PRO A 12 17.83 3.36 -0.42
CA PRO A 12 18.86 4.36 -0.25
C PRO A 12 18.60 5.61 -1.09
N LEU A 13 18.78 6.80 -0.51
CA LEU A 13 18.53 8.08 -1.18
C LEU A 13 19.43 8.33 -2.41
N THR A 14 20.50 7.57 -2.53
CA THR A 14 21.44 7.64 -3.67
C THR A 14 20.95 6.92 -4.92
N ARG A 15 19.88 6.14 -4.81
CA ARG A 15 19.34 5.37 -5.94
C ARG A 15 18.31 6.17 -6.73
N PRO A 16 18.31 6.06 -8.08
CA PRO A 16 17.28 6.69 -8.91
C PRO A 16 15.87 6.16 -8.58
N TYR A 17 14.93 7.07 -8.38
CA TYR A 17 13.54 6.73 -8.04
C TYR A 17 12.87 5.76 -9.04
N ALA A 18 13.11 5.97 -10.32
CA ALA A 18 12.53 5.11 -11.36
C ALA A 18 13.01 3.65 -11.28
N GLU A 19 14.26 3.44 -10.87
CA GLU A 19 14.81 2.09 -10.70
C GLU A 19 14.18 1.39 -9.49
N THR A 20 14.14 2.05 -8.36
CA THR A 20 13.57 1.50 -7.12
C THR A 20 12.09 1.19 -7.28
N LEU A 21 11.33 2.07 -7.94
CA LEU A 21 9.92 1.84 -8.23
C LEU A 21 9.71 0.62 -9.16
N ARG A 22 10.60 0.42 -10.12
CA ARG A 22 10.55 -0.76 -11.00
C ARG A 22 10.83 -2.04 -10.21
N GLU A 23 11.83 -2.04 -9.33
CA GLU A 23 12.15 -3.19 -8.48
C GLU A 23 10.98 -3.56 -7.56
N ASP A 24 10.35 -2.58 -6.93
CA ASP A 24 9.16 -2.80 -6.11
C ASP A 24 8.04 -3.46 -6.92
N ARG A 25 7.81 -2.99 -8.14
CA ARG A 25 6.84 -3.60 -9.05
C ARG A 25 7.22 -5.04 -9.43
N GLU A 26 8.47 -5.28 -9.75
CA GLU A 26 8.98 -6.62 -10.09
C GLU A 26 8.84 -7.60 -8.92
N ALA A 27 9.01 -7.14 -7.69
CA ALA A 27 8.79 -7.95 -6.50
C ALA A 27 7.32 -8.42 -6.37
N PHE A 28 6.34 -7.56 -6.66
CA PHE A 28 4.93 -7.95 -6.68
C PHE A 28 4.61 -8.92 -7.83
N VAL A 29 5.16 -8.70 -9.01
CA VAL A 29 5.00 -9.59 -10.16
C VAL A 29 5.59 -10.96 -9.85
N LEU A 30 6.73 -11.01 -9.18
CA LEU A 30 7.34 -12.26 -8.74
C LEU A 30 6.46 -12.96 -7.67
N ALA A 31 5.95 -12.22 -6.70
CA ALA A 31 5.04 -12.76 -5.69
C ALA A 31 3.78 -13.38 -6.33
N ASP A 32 3.19 -12.71 -7.33
CA ASP A 32 2.06 -13.24 -8.10
C ASP A 32 2.42 -14.56 -8.79
N LYS A 33 3.56 -14.63 -9.46
CA LYS A 33 4.06 -15.84 -10.14
C LYS A 33 4.35 -17.00 -9.17
N LEU A 34 4.79 -16.68 -7.96
CA LEU A 34 5.07 -17.66 -6.91
C LEU A 34 3.80 -18.12 -6.15
N GLY A 35 2.63 -17.58 -6.49
CA GLY A 35 1.35 -18.00 -5.94
C GLY A 35 1.01 -17.38 -4.58
N TYR A 36 1.57 -16.23 -4.24
CA TYR A 36 1.12 -15.46 -3.09
C TYR A 36 -0.33 -15.02 -3.30
N SER A 37 -1.16 -15.17 -2.28
CA SER A 37 -2.59 -14.88 -2.36
C SER A 37 -2.91 -13.39 -2.25
N GLU A 38 -2.08 -12.65 -1.53
CA GLU A 38 -2.29 -11.24 -1.21
C GLU A 38 -0.97 -10.50 -1.19
N GLY A 39 -0.97 -9.24 -1.64
CA GLY A 39 0.19 -8.35 -1.60
C GLY A 39 -0.20 -6.96 -1.11
N TYR A 40 0.53 -6.45 -0.13
CA TYR A 40 0.28 -5.14 0.48
C TYR A 40 1.50 -4.24 0.32
N CYS A 41 1.24 -2.97 0.02
CA CYS A 41 2.26 -1.94 -0.11
C CYS A 41 2.06 -0.84 0.93
N GLY A 42 3.15 -0.46 1.60
CA GLY A 42 3.21 0.72 2.46
C GLY A 42 3.15 2.01 1.66
N GLU A 43 2.83 3.10 2.35
CA GLU A 43 2.71 4.44 1.77
C GLU A 43 3.29 5.47 2.73
N HIS A 44 4.21 6.31 2.24
CA HIS A 44 4.68 7.48 2.97
C HIS A 44 4.73 8.71 2.05
N LEU A 45 4.07 9.77 2.49
CA LEU A 45 3.97 11.00 1.71
C LEU A 45 5.18 11.92 1.93
N THR A 46 5.81 11.84 3.10
CA THR A 46 6.82 12.80 3.56
C THR A 46 8.19 12.19 3.81
N ASP A 47 8.38 10.92 3.52
CA ASP A 47 9.65 10.23 3.67
C ASP A 47 10.33 10.07 2.30
N LEU A 48 11.57 10.55 2.20
CA LEU A 48 12.35 10.45 0.96
C LEU A 48 12.88 9.04 0.69
N ALA A 49 13.05 8.23 1.73
CA ALA A 49 13.53 6.85 1.61
C ALA A 49 12.39 5.88 1.24
N GLU A 50 11.17 6.17 1.69
CA GLU A 50 9.97 5.43 1.32
C GLU A 50 9.26 6.14 0.15
N ASN A 51 9.58 5.73 -1.04
CA ASN A 51 9.30 6.49 -2.25
C ASN A 51 7.97 6.16 -2.94
N ILE A 52 7.02 5.52 -2.26
CA ILE A 52 5.66 5.33 -2.78
C ILE A 52 4.69 6.27 -2.06
N PRO A 53 4.40 7.46 -2.62
CA PRO A 53 3.53 8.45 -2.00
C PRO A 53 2.05 8.11 -2.10
N SER A 54 1.69 7.13 -2.94
CA SER A 54 0.32 6.63 -3.08
C SER A 54 0.33 5.14 -3.37
N SER A 55 0.11 4.34 -2.35
CA SER A 55 0.02 2.89 -2.46
C SER A 55 -1.16 2.46 -3.36
N LEU A 56 -2.25 3.22 -3.39
CA LEU A 56 -3.39 2.95 -4.27
C LEU A 56 -3.01 3.09 -5.75
N MET A 57 -2.31 4.16 -6.12
CA MET A 57 -1.82 4.36 -7.49
C MET A 57 -0.79 3.29 -7.87
N PHE A 58 0.08 2.93 -6.94
CA PHE A 58 1.03 1.85 -7.15
C PHE A 58 0.33 0.51 -7.39
N CYS A 59 -0.65 0.13 -6.56
CA CYS A 59 -1.46 -1.07 -6.77
C CYS A 59 -2.22 -1.03 -8.11
N ALA A 60 -2.78 0.10 -8.48
CA ALA A 60 -3.44 0.27 -9.79
C ALA A 60 -2.47 0.02 -10.96
N SER A 61 -1.21 0.48 -10.84
CA SER A 61 -0.18 0.22 -11.84
C SER A 61 0.20 -1.26 -11.96
N LEU A 62 0.03 -2.05 -10.88
CA LEU A 62 0.32 -3.48 -10.85
C LEU A 62 -0.78 -4.33 -11.51
N ALA A 63 -1.99 -3.82 -11.60
CA ALA A 63 -3.14 -4.58 -12.10
C ALA A 63 -2.95 -5.11 -13.53
N GLY A 64 -2.17 -4.42 -14.36
CA GLY A 64 -1.83 -4.88 -15.71
C GLY A 64 -0.69 -5.92 -15.78
N TYR A 65 0.01 -6.18 -14.68
CA TYR A 65 1.18 -7.06 -14.62
C TYR A 65 0.98 -8.30 -13.74
N THR A 66 -0.12 -8.35 -12.99
CA THR A 66 -0.45 -9.42 -12.06
C THR A 66 -1.78 -10.07 -12.45
N SER A 67 -1.99 -11.34 -12.11
CA SER A 67 -3.15 -12.11 -12.54
C SER A 67 -3.99 -12.70 -11.40
N GLN A 68 -3.39 -13.07 -10.28
CA GLN A 68 -4.08 -13.80 -9.20
C GLN A 68 -3.88 -13.19 -7.82
N ILE A 69 -2.77 -12.48 -7.57
CA ILE A 69 -2.51 -11.83 -6.29
C ILE A 69 -3.52 -10.70 -6.03
N LYS A 70 -4.12 -10.70 -4.86
CA LYS A 70 -4.99 -9.60 -4.42
C LYS A 70 -4.13 -8.46 -3.90
N LEU A 71 -4.28 -7.29 -4.51
CA LEU A 71 -3.50 -6.11 -4.18
C LEU A 71 -4.21 -5.26 -3.12
N GLY A 72 -3.47 -4.80 -2.13
CA GLY A 72 -4.00 -3.99 -1.06
C GLY A 72 -3.02 -2.89 -0.60
N THR A 73 -3.59 -1.87 0.02
CA THR A 73 -2.83 -0.76 0.61
C THR A 73 -2.68 -0.96 2.11
N ALA A 74 -1.48 -0.78 2.65
CA ALA A 74 -1.22 -0.90 4.09
C ALA A 74 -1.35 0.44 4.84
N ALA A 75 -1.44 1.56 4.15
CA ALA A 75 -1.37 2.91 4.69
C ALA A 75 -2.55 3.34 5.57
N ARG A 76 -3.66 2.66 5.53
CA ARG A 76 -4.87 3.06 6.28
C ARG A 76 -4.94 2.54 7.71
N LEU A 77 -3.93 1.84 8.19
CA LEU A 77 -3.92 1.25 9.53
C LEU A 77 -3.46 2.20 10.63
N PHE A 78 -2.88 3.34 10.30
CA PHE A 78 -2.55 4.35 11.30
C PHE A 78 -3.76 5.26 11.56
N LYS A 79 -4.73 4.75 12.30
CA LYS A 79 -5.69 5.60 13.00
C LYS A 79 -4.92 6.39 14.04
N LEU A 80 -4.47 7.57 13.69
CA LEU A 80 -4.07 8.54 14.72
C LEU A 80 -5.27 8.76 15.63
N PRO A 81 -5.09 8.66 16.95
CA PRO A 81 -6.20 8.96 17.87
C PRO A 81 -6.70 10.38 17.59
N PRO A 82 -8.02 10.58 17.52
CA PRO A 82 -8.57 11.90 17.26
C PRO A 82 -8.12 12.87 18.35
N ARG A 83 -7.56 14.01 17.94
CA ARG A 83 -7.08 15.05 18.87
C ARG A 83 -8.20 15.88 19.47
N ASN A 84 -9.39 15.82 18.88
CA ASN A 84 -10.56 16.57 19.34
C ASN A 84 -11.86 15.90 18.88
N GLU A 85 -13.00 16.33 19.45
CA GLU A 85 -14.31 15.75 19.15
C GLU A 85 -14.74 15.89 17.69
N LYS A 86 -14.32 16.96 17.01
CA LYS A 86 -14.60 17.16 15.58
C LYS A 86 -13.91 16.12 14.72
N GLN A 87 -12.64 15.78 15.02
CA GLN A 87 -11.91 14.73 14.34
C GLN A 87 -12.51 13.35 14.63
N LYS A 88 -12.94 13.13 15.86
CA LYS A 88 -13.63 11.90 16.28
C LYS A 88 -14.92 11.68 15.49
N ALA A 89 -15.76 12.73 15.38
CA ALA A 89 -16.99 12.68 14.59
C ALA A 89 -16.73 12.42 13.10
N ASN A 90 -15.69 13.04 12.52
CA ASN A 90 -15.29 12.80 11.15
C ASN A 90 -14.80 11.37 10.92
N LEU A 91 -13.98 10.82 11.81
CA LEU A 91 -13.52 9.43 11.75
C LEU A 91 -14.67 8.43 11.84
N GLN A 92 -15.69 8.70 12.67
CA GLN A 92 -16.90 7.87 12.72
C GLN A 92 -17.68 7.92 11.41
N LYS A 93 -17.81 9.10 10.78
CA LYS A 93 -18.44 9.25 9.46
C LYS A 93 -17.72 8.44 8.39
N PHE A 94 -16.38 8.51 8.34
CA PHE A 94 -15.58 7.75 7.37
C PHE A 94 -15.61 6.24 7.67
N GLY A 95 -15.60 5.84 8.94
CA GLY A 95 -15.74 4.45 9.34
C GLY A 95 -17.07 3.84 8.91
N ASN A 96 -18.16 4.60 9.03
CA ASN A 96 -19.49 4.18 8.60
C ASN A 96 -19.60 4.09 7.06
N LEU A 97 -18.94 4.97 6.33
CA LEU A 97 -18.85 4.88 4.86
C LEU A 97 -18.09 3.63 4.40
N HIS A 98 -17.04 3.23 5.10
CA HIS A 98 -16.31 2.00 4.81
C HIS A 98 -17.12 0.74 5.13
N ALA A 99 -17.85 0.73 6.23
CA ALA A 99 -18.75 -0.37 6.59
C ALA A 99 -19.91 -0.51 5.60
N ALA A 100 -20.41 0.60 5.05
CA ALA A 100 -21.48 0.61 4.06
C ALA A 100 -21.00 0.20 2.63
N ALA A 101 -19.69 0.33 2.34
CA ALA A 101 -19.10 -0.04 1.04
C ALA A 101 -18.56 -1.48 1.00
N ALA A 102 -18.49 -2.13 2.14
CA ALA A 102 -18.06 -3.52 2.28
C ALA A 102 -19.24 -4.48 2.08
#